data_1e2a4f61d4f73e897e50eaeb71df030e
#
_entry.id   1e2a4f61d4f73e897e50eaeb71df030e
#
_cell.length_a   1.000
_cell.length_b   1.000
_cell.length_c   1.000
_cell.angle_alpha   90.00
_cell.angle_beta   90.00
_cell.angle_gamma   90.00
#
_symmetry.space_group_name_H-M   'P 1'
#
loop_
_entity.id
_entity.type
_entity.pdbx_description
1 polymer ?
#
loop_
_entity_poly.entity_id
_entity_poly.type
_entity_poly.pdbx_seq_one_letter_code
_entity_poly.pdbx_strand_id
1 'polypeptide(L)'
;MRSVRFLAGSFLALFLVGVIVALPGAALPYWRERYGTEEGASLYFAALLLGLLLGVRLGQQERRHPLLPLALGLVGLAFLGLPFAPSYPWMAPLAFLLGLGGGGMNVHGNSLVGELYPERRVELLNRVNVAFGLGAVLTPLALGSLPYAAFLALAGLLAFVTSALVLGAPPAEKPKERPRGALWPFLLAVGLYTGLEGALATWNRVWLEALGHATALGGLLLTLYWLFLALGRLLLAGRVAKDPLRALRGLLLGVMGLLLLNFLPQTALLFPLAGFLLGPLFSTLFALVQARFGHRALGGLMYAGAAGSTLIPGLFALLPDRGIPLGLFALSLALYLLLRGAEREVVRA
;
A
#
# COMPACT_ATOMS: atom_id res chain seq x y z
N MET A 1 -4.76 6.16 27.85
CA MET A 1 -3.79 7.09 27.22
C MET A 1 -2.72 6.41 26.36
N ARG A 2 -2.06 5.31 26.78
CA ARG A 2 -1.01 4.63 25.98
C ARG A 2 -1.50 4.11 24.65
N SER A 3 -2.66 3.45 24.59
CA SER A 3 -3.23 2.90 23.33
C SER A 3 -3.55 3.97 22.29
N VAL A 4 -4.07 5.14 22.69
CA VAL A 4 -4.37 6.26 21.79
C VAL A 4 -3.07 6.81 21.19
N ARG A 5 -2.00 6.94 21.99
CA ARG A 5 -0.68 7.39 21.50
C ARG A 5 -0.13 6.45 20.44
N PHE A 6 -0.21 5.14 20.63
CA PHE A 6 0.27 4.15 19.68
C PHE A 6 -0.61 4.09 18.41
N LEU A 7 -1.94 4.29 18.56
CA LEU A 7 -2.83 4.40 17.41
C LEU A 7 -2.48 5.62 16.54
N ALA A 8 -2.29 6.78 17.17
CA ALA A 8 -1.86 7.98 16.48
C ALA A 8 -0.48 7.82 15.81
N GLY A 9 0.47 7.21 16.52
CA GLY A 9 1.79 6.92 15.98
C GLY A 9 1.73 5.96 14.78
N SER A 10 0.88 4.93 14.84
CA SER A 10 0.67 4.01 13.71
C SER A 10 0.02 4.70 12.51
N PHE A 11 -0.97 5.57 12.75
CA PHE A 11 -1.60 6.37 11.69
C PHE A 11 -0.58 7.26 10.98
N LEU A 12 0.24 7.98 11.74
CA LEU A 12 1.29 8.84 11.17
C LEU A 12 2.41 8.04 10.50
N ALA A 13 2.77 6.86 11.02
CA ALA A 13 3.73 5.97 10.37
C ALA A 13 3.21 5.52 8.99
N LEU A 14 1.94 5.11 8.87
CA LEU A 14 1.35 4.72 7.60
C LEU A 14 1.17 5.91 6.65
N PHE A 15 0.88 7.11 7.17
CA PHE A 15 0.92 8.34 6.38
C PHE A 15 2.30 8.57 5.76
N LEU A 16 3.37 8.43 6.55
CA LEU A 16 4.74 8.56 6.06
C LEU A 16 5.13 7.47 5.05
N VAL A 17 4.59 6.25 5.18
CA VAL A 17 4.74 5.22 4.11
C VAL A 17 4.13 5.71 2.81
N GLY A 18 2.94 6.32 2.86
CA GLY A 18 2.31 6.94 1.69
C GLY A 18 3.17 8.06 1.07
N VAL A 19 3.77 8.91 1.90
CA VAL A 19 4.72 9.95 1.46
C VAL A 19 5.93 9.33 0.76
N ILE A 20 6.55 8.30 1.37
CA ILE A 20 7.73 7.61 0.78
C ILE A 20 7.42 7.03 -0.59
N VAL A 21 6.26 6.39 -0.74
CA VAL A 21 5.85 5.75 -2.00
C VAL A 21 5.56 6.78 -3.09
N ALA A 22 4.93 7.90 -2.75
CA ALA A 22 4.56 8.93 -3.71
C ALA A 22 5.71 9.91 -4.05
N LEU A 23 6.69 10.05 -3.15
CA LEU A 23 7.77 11.02 -3.29
C LEU A 23 8.53 10.92 -4.62
N PRO A 24 8.97 9.74 -5.10
CA PRO A 24 9.75 9.67 -6.34
C PRO A 24 8.99 10.24 -7.54
N GLY A 25 7.73 9.81 -7.71
CA GLY A 25 6.90 10.30 -8.82
C GLY A 25 6.64 11.80 -8.76
N ALA A 26 6.40 12.32 -7.55
CA ALA A 26 6.12 13.73 -7.33
C ALA A 26 7.37 14.62 -7.42
N ALA A 27 8.55 14.11 -7.04
CA ALA A 27 9.81 14.85 -7.02
C ALA A 27 10.62 14.70 -8.31
N LEU A 28 10.29 13.75 -9.19
CA LEU A 28 11.05 13.50 -10.43
C LEU A 28 11.26 14.75 -11.29
N PRO A 29 10.28 15.64 -11.52
CA PRO A 29 10.50 16.88 -12.26
C PRO A 29 11.57 17.76 -11.62
N TYR A 30 11.55 17.92 -10.30
CA TYR A 30 12.55 18.67 -9.55
C TYR A 30 13.94 18.04 -9.65
N TRP A 31 14.04 16.72 -9.57
CA TRP A 31 15.31 16.01 -9.70
C TRP A 31 15.89 16.12 -11.10
N ARG A 32 15.03 16.05 -12.13
CA ARG A 32 15.41 16.25 -13.53
C ARG A 32 15.98 17.64 -13.77
N GLU A 33 15.34 18.67 -13.25
CA GLU A 33 15.82 20.05 -13.34
C GLU A 33 17.18 20.22 -12.63
N ARG A 34 17.31 19.64 -11.43
CA ARG A 34 18.51 19.78 -10.60
C ARG A 34 19.72 18.99 -11.10
N TYR A 35 19.51 17.78 -11.64
CA TYR A 35 20.60 16.88 -12.03
C TYR A 35 20.76 16.74 -13.55
N GLY A 36 19.91 17.36 -14.34
CA GLY A 36 19.98 17.42 -15.79
C GLY A 36 19.63 16.13 -16.54
N THR A 37 19.28 15.06 -15.83
CA THR A 37 18.96 13.73 -16.39
C THR A 37 18.03 12.94 -15.49
N GLU A 38 17.36 11.93 -16.05
CA GLU A 38 16.56 10.96 -15.30
C GLU A 38 17.27 9.61 -15.16
N GLU A 39 18.37 9.39 -15.86
CA GLU A 39 19.05 8.08 -15.94
C GLU A 39 19.46 7.52 -14.57
N GLY A 40 19.87 8.38 -13.65
CA GLY A 40 20.24 8.01 -12.29
C GLY A 40 19.05 7.69 -11.36
N ALA A 41 17.82 8.00 -11.75
CA ALA A 41 16.65 7.75 -10.91
C ALA A 41 16.43 6.25 -10.63
N SER A 42 16.83 5.37 -11.57
CA SER A 42 16.79 3.92 -11.37
C SER A 42 17.57 3.45 -10.13
N LEU A 43 18.69 4.12 -9.82
CA LEU A 43 19.49 3.83 -8.61
C LEU A 43 18.72 4.17 -7.33
N TYR A 44 18.00 5.30 -7.31
CA TYR A 44 17.12 5.65 -6.20
C TYR A 44 16.04 4.58 -5.98
N PHE A 45 15.35 4.16 -7.05
CA PHE A 45 14.30 3.14 -6.97
C PHE A 45 14.85 1.78 -6.52
N ALA A 46 15.98 1.36 -7.07
CA ALA A 46 16.63 0.10 -6.68
C ALA A 46 17.02 0.11 -5.19
N ALA A 47 17.62 1.19 -4.71
CA ALA A 47 18.01 1.35 -3.32
C ALA A 47 16.79 1.39 -2.39
N LEU A 48 15.73 2.11 -2.76
CA LEU A 48 14.46 2.16 -2.04
C LEU A 48 13.84 0.75 -1.90
N LEU A 49 13.80 -0.01 -3.00
CA LEU A 49 13.27 -1.37 -3.02
C LEU A 49 14.10 -2.31 -2.14
N LEU A 50 15.42 -2.30 -2.26
CA LEU A 50 16.29 -3.12 -1.41
C LEU A 50 16.11 -2.78 0.07
N GLY A 51 16.06 -1.50 0.40
CA GLY A 51 15.75 -1.04 1.75
C GLY A 51 14.41 -1.56 2.23
N LEU A 52 13.35 -1.44 1.42
CA LEU A 52 12.00 -1.90 1.76
C LEU A 52 11.96 -3.40 2.05
N LEU A 53 12.60 -4.23 1.21
CA LEU A 53 12.65 -5.68 1.41
C LEU A 53 13.35 -6.03 2.74
N LEU A 54 14.48 -5.38 3.04
CA LEU A 54 15.17 -5.57 4.32
C LEU A 54 14.37 -5.01 5.49
N GLY A 55 13.72 -3.87 5.32
CA GLY A 55 12.84 -3.26 6.32
C GLY A 55 11.66 -4.15 6.70
N VAL A 56 11.02 -4.78 5.70
CA VAL A 56 9.99 -5.80 5.93
C VAL A 56 10.55 -6.99 6.73
N ARG A 57 11.75 -7.46 6.38
CA ARG A 57 12.42 -8.56 7.12
C ARG A 57 12.67 -8.19 8.60
N LEU A 58 13.13 -6.98 8.85
CA LEU A 58 13.31 -6.48 10.22
C LEU A 58 11.96 -6.28 10.92
N GLY A 59 10.95 -5.81 10.20
CA GLY A 59 9.59 -5.64 10.70
C GLY A 59 8.89 -6.94 11.11
N GLN A 60 9.37 -8.11 10.66
CA GLN A 60 8.88 -9.42 11.11
C GLN A 60 9.34 -9.78 12.54
N GLN A 61 10.33 -9.08 13.08
CA GLN A 61 10.78 -9.31 14.44
C GLN A 61 9.70 -8.89 15.44
N GLU A 62 9.56 -9.67 16.52
CA GLU A 62 8.56 -9.40 17.57
C GLU A 62 8.87 -8.14 18.38
N ARG A 63 10.13 -7.68 18.39
CA ARG A 63 10.59 -6.51 19.13
C ARG A 63 10.26 -5.22 18.40
N ARG A 64 9.10 -4.62 18.66
CA ARG A 64 8.76 -3.30 18.11
C ARG A 64 9.61 -2.18 18.67
N HIS A 65 9.92 -2.22 19.97
CA HIS A 65 10.87 -1.30 20.56
C HIS A 65 12.23 -2.03 20.76
N PRO A 66 13.34 -1.47 20.24
CA PRO A 66 13.50 -0.14 19.65
C PRO A 66 13.30 -0.06 18.13
N LEU A 67 12.95 -1.15 17.44
CA LEU A 67 12.99 -1.22 15.96
C LEU A 67 12.07 -0.20 15.26
N LEU A 68 10.82 -0.07 15.72
CA LEU A 68 9.87 0.87 15.10
C LEU A 68 10.28 2.34 15.31
N PRO A 69 10.66 2.80 16.51
CA PRO A 69 11.21 4.15 16.68
C PRO A 69 12.47 4.40 15.85
N LEU A 70 13.40 3.45 15.78
CA LEU A 70 14.60 3.57 14.96
C LEU A 70 14.29 3.66 13.46
N ALA A 71 13.36 2.84 12.97
CA ALA A 71 12.91 2.89 11.58
C ALA A 71 12.38 4.29 11.21
N LEU A 72 11.56 4.88 12.09
CA LEU A 72 11.05 6.24 11.92
C LEU A 72 12.16 7.30 12.02
N GLY A 73 13.11 7.12 12.92
CA GLY A 73 14.28 8.00 13.03
C GLY A 73 15.13 7.99 11.75
N LEU A 74 15.38 6.81 11.17
CA LEU A 74 16.10 6.67 9.90
C LEU A 74 15.35 7.34 8.74
N VAL A 75 14.03 7.20 8.67
CA VAL A 75 13.19 7.91 7.71
C VAL A 75 13.31 9.43 7.88
N GLY A 76 13.28 9.91 9.12
CA GLY A 76 13.46 11.33 9.43
C GLY A 76 14.81 11.87 8.94
N LEU A 77 15.90 11.16 9.25
CA LEU A 77 17.25 11.51 8.77
C LEU A 77 17.33 11.50 7.24
N ALA A 78 16.74 10.50 6.60
CA ALA A 78 16.75 10.39 5.14
C ALA A 78 16.00 11.55 4.48
N PHE A 79 14.82 11.91 4.97
CA PHE A 79 14.08 13.08 4.46
C PHE A 79 14.88 14.38 4.63
N LEU A 80 15.53 14.59 5.78
CA LEU A 80 16.37 15.77 6.00
C LEU A 80 17.62 15.78 5.12
N GLY A 81 18.18 14.62 4.80
CA GLY A 81 19.39 14.49 3.98
C GLY A 81 19.14 14.69 2.49
N LEU A 82 17.96 14.29 1.94
CA LEU A 82 17.68 14.35 0.51
C LEU A 82 17.89 15.71 -0.16
N PRO A 83 17.54 16.87 0.44
CA PRO A 83 17.78 18.17 -0.17
C PRO A 83 19.26 18.49 -0.39
N PHE A 84 20.14 17.86 0.35
CA PHE A 84 21.60 18.08 0.30
C PHE A 84 22.33 17.12 -0.64
N ALA A 85 21.65 16.12 -1.19
CA ALA A 85 22.25 15.17 -2.12
C ALA A 85 22.69 15.91 -3.42
N PRO A 86 23.99 15.84 -3.79
CA PRO A 86 24.47 16.54 -4.98
C PRO A 86 24.19 15.80 -6.29
N SER A 87 23.83 14.51 -6.22
CA SER A 87 23.55 13.66 -7.39
C SER A 87 22.79 12.39 -6.98
N TYR A 88 22.29 11.63 -7.96
CA TYR A 88 21.58 10.36 -7.72
C TYR A 88 22.37 9.32 -6.90
N PRO A 89 23.69 9.10 -7.11
CA PRO A 89 24.45 8.21 -6.25
C PRO A 89 24.40 8.57 -4.75
N TRP A 90 24.39 9.85 -4.43
CA TRP A 90 24.25 10.32 -3.05
C TRP A 90 22.82 10.21 -2.50
N MET A 91 21.82 10.18 -3.38
CA MET A 91 20.44 9.90 -2.98
C MET A 91 20.21 8.43 -2.66
N ALA A 92 20.96 7.51 -3.26
CA ALA A 92 20.74 6.08 -3.10
C ALA A 92 20.81 5.58 -1.65
N PRO A 93 21.81 5.93 -0.82
CA PRO A 93 21.82 5.53 0.59
C PRO A 93 20.63 6.13 1.37
N LEU A 94 20.19 7.34 1.04
CA LEU A 94 19.02 7.96 1.67
C LEU A 94 17.73 7.26 1.25
N ALA A 95 17.59 6.91 -0.03
CA ALA A 95 16.49 6.11 -0.54
C ALA A 95 16.43 4.72 0.11
N PHE A 96 17.61 4.08 0.30
CA PHE A 96 17.70 2.82 1.04
C PHE A 96 17.19 2.96 2.47
N LEU A 97 17.55 4.04 3.19
CA LEU A 97 17.06 4.31 4.55
C LEU A 97 15.54 4.56 4.56
N LEU A 98 15.00 5.29 3.56
CA LEU A 98 13.55 5.47 3.40
C LEU A 98 12.85 4.12 3.20
N GLY A 99 13.39 3.25 2.36
CA GLY A 99 12.87 1.90 2.14
C GLY A 99 12.93 1.06 3.41
N LEU A 100 14.09 1.02 4.06
CA LEU A 100 14.33 0.25 5.29
C LEU A 100 13.36 0.65 6.40
N GLY A 101 13.25 1.95 6.66
CA GLY A 101 12.29 2.48 7.62
C GLY A 101 10.85 2.24 7.17
N GLY A 102 10.53 2.51 5.90
CA GLY A 102 9.20 2.34 5.31
C GLY A 102 8.68 0.91 5.42
N GLY A 103 9.50 -0.09 5.08
CA GLY A 103 9.15 -1.51 5.23
C GLY A 103 8.90 -1.90 6.69
N GLY A 104 9.79 -1.50 7.59
CA GLY A 104 9.66 -1.80 9.02
C GLY A 104 8.43 -1.16 9.66
N MET A 105 8.20 0.13 9.40
CA MET A 105 7.05 0.84 9.98
C MET A 105 5.72 0.41 9.35
N ASN A 106 5.69 -0.05 8.10
CA ASN A 106 4.48 -0.60 7.50
C ASN A 106 4.05 -1.89 8.21
N VAL A 107 4.97 -2.83 8.45
CA VAL A 107 4.66 -4.08 9.18
C VAL A 107 4.29 -3.80 10.63
N HIS A 108 5.14 -3.08 11.36
CA HIS A 108 4.92 -2.82 12.79
C HIS A 108 3.73 -1.89 13.06
N GLY A 109 3.53 -0.85 12.24
CA GLY A 109 2.43 0.10 12.39
C GLY A 109 1.07 -0.57 12.23
N ASN A 110 0.90 -1.36 11.17
CA ASN A 110 -0.32 -2.13 10.97
C ASN A 110 -0.53 -3.18 12.06
N SER A 111 0.50 -3.97 12.36
CA SER A 111 0.36 -5.05 13.35
C SER A 111 0.08 -4.54 14.76
N LEU A 112 0.63 -3.39 15.14
CA LEU A 112 0.39 -2.77 16.44
C LEU A 112 -1.10 -2.40 16.61
N VAL A 113 -1.72 -1.80 15.59
CA VAL A 113 -3.15 -1.48 15.61
C VAL A 113 -4.01 -2.73 15.76
N GLY A 114 -3.69 -3.78 14.99
CA GLY A 114 -4.44 -5.03 15.03
C GLY A 114 -4.35 -5.77 16.36
N GLU A 115 -3.28 -5.57 17.14
CA GLU A 115 -3.11 -6.19 18.47
C GLU A 115 -3.67 -5.32 19.59
N LEU A 116 -3.60 -3.99 19.47
CA LEU A 116 -4.21 -3.08 20.45
C LEU A 116 -5.74 -3.19 20.50
N TYR A 117 -6.35 -3.59 19.38
CA TYR A 117 -7.81 -3.65 19.24
C TYR A 117 -8.24 -4.93 18.51
N PRO A 118 -8.04 -6.11 19.12
CA PRO A 118 -8.29 -7.40 18.45
C PRO A 118 -9.76 -7.58 18.01
N GLU A 119 -10.72 -7.10 18.80
CA GLU A 119 -12.15 -7.17 18.50
C GLU A 119 -12.57 -6.30 17.30
N ARG A 120 -11.83 -5.24 17.04
CA ARG A 120 -12.09 -4.28 15.96
C ARG A 120 -10.98 -4.25 14.93
N ARG A 121 -10.15 -5.31 14.87
CA ARG A 121 -8.94 -5.37 14.03
C ARG A 121 -9.21 -5.01 12.58
N VAL A 122 -10.15 -5.68 11.93
CA VAL A 122 -10.48 -5.46 10.51
C VAL A 122 -10.92 -4.02 10.27
N GLU A 123 -11.82 -3.51 11.12
CA GLU A 123 -12.33 -2.15 11.01
C GLU A 123 -11.22 -1.10 11.15
N LEU A 124 -10.41 -1.21 12.21
CA LEU A 124 -9.39 -0.21 12.51
C LEU A 124 -8.21 -0.28 11.54
N LEU A 125 -7.80 -1.47 11.08
CA LEU A 125 -6.78 -1.58 10.04
C LEU A 125 -7.22 -0.94 8.73
N ASN A 126 -8.48 -1.09 8.33
CA ASN A 126 -9.01 -0.38 7.18
C ASN A 126 -8.95 1.14 7.39
N ARG A 127 -9.42 1.64 8.54
CA ARG A 127 -9.43 3.08 8.84
C ARG A 127 -8.03 3.70 8.93
N VAL A 128 -7.07 3.04 9.58
CA VAL A 128 -5.71 3.59 9.69
C VAL A 128 -4.97 3.55 8.35
N ASN A 129 -5.28 2.61 7.47
CA ASN A 129 -4.69 2.57 6.13
C ASN A 129 -5.22 3.67 5.18
N VAL A 130 -6.25 4.43 5.58
CA VAL A 130 -6.59 5.69 4.90
C VAL A 130 -5.42 6.68 4.99
N ALA A 131 -4.66 6.66 6.10
CA ALA A 131 -3.49 7.51 6.27
C ALA A 131 -2.44 7.32 5.17
N PHE A 132 -2.20 6.08 4.72
CA PHE A 132 -1.34 5.81 3.57
C PHE A 132 -1.82 6.54 2.31
N GLY A 133 -3.12 6.44 2.00
CA GLY A 133 -3.71 7.14 0.86
C GLY A 133 -3.60 8.66 0.99
N LEU A 134 -3.83 9.21 2.19
CA LEU A 134 -3.65 10.64 2.44
C LEU A 134 -2.20 11.09 2.22
N GLY A 135 -1.21 10.31 2.71
CA GLY A 135 0.19 10.60 2.47
C GLY A 135 0.54 10.59 0.98
N ALA A 136 0.04 9.60 0.23
CA ALA A 136 0.29 9.49 -1.19
C ALA A 136 -0.35 10.64 -2.01
N VAL A 137 -1.57 11.06 -1.66
CA VAL A 137 -2.28 12.16 -2.35
C VAL A 137 -1.71 13.52 -1.98
N LEU A 138 -1.40 13.74 -0.70
CA LEU A 138 -0.90 15.05 -0.24
C LEU A 138 0.54 15.34 -0.67
N THR A 139 1.35 14.31 -0.93
CA THR A 139 2.75 14.51 -1.35
C THR A 139 2.90 15.33 -2.64
N PRO A 140 2.27 14.98 -3.79
CA PRO A 140 2.38 15.79 -4.99
C PRO A 140 1.74 17.17 -4.84
N LEU A 141 0.66 17.30 -4.08
CA LEU A 141 0.02 18.60 -3.81
C LEU A 141 0.93 19.51 -3.00
N ALA A 142 1.56 18.96 -1.96
CA ALA A 142 2.49 19.73 -1.12
C ALA A 142 3.76 20.13 -1.89
N LEU A 143 4.32 19.25 -2.72
CA LEU A 143 5.48 19.56 -3.57
C LEU A 143 5.15 20.58 -4.66
N GLY A 144 3.90 20.65 -5.10
CA GLY A 144 3.44 21.71 -6.02
C GLY A 144 3.27 23.08 -5.35
N SER A 145 3.20 23.14 -4.02
CA SER A 145 2.90 24.35 -3.25
C SER A 145 4.04 24.81 -2.33
N LEU A 146 4.94 23.93 -1.94
CA LEU A 146 6.05 24.18 -1.02
C LEU A 146 7.40 23.95 -1.71
N PRO A 147 8.44 24.68 -1.31
CA PRO A 147 9.81 24.35 -1.71
C PRO A 147 10.16 22.91 -1.31
N TYR A 148 10.86 22.18 -2.20
CA TYR A 148 11.25 20.78 -2.00
C TYR A 148 11.91 20.52 -0.63
N ALA A 149 12.87 21.38 -0.25
CA ALA A 149 13.56 21.23 1.04
C ALA A 149 12.63 21.46 2.23
N ALA A 150 11.68 22.41 2.14
CA ALA A 150 10.71 22.67 3.20
C ALA A 150 9.75 21.51 3.40
N PHE A 151 9.23 20.92 2.30
CA PHE A 151 8.39 19.73 2.37
C PHE A 151 9.11 18.57 3.04
N LEU A 152 10.36 18.29 2.63
CA LEU A 152 11.14 17.19 3.22
C LEU A 152 11.52 17.45 4.66
N ALA A 153 11.79 18.70 5.05
CA ALA A 153 12.02 19.06 6.45
C ALA A 153 10.79 18.79 7.32
N LEU A 154 9.59 19.14 6.84
CA LEU A 154 8.33 18.85 7.53
C LEU A 154 8.08 17.35 7.66
N ALA A 155 8.30 16.57 6.57
CA ALA A 155 8.18 15.13 6.59
C ALA A 155 9.18 14.47 7.56
N GLY A 156 10.42 14.96 7.59
CA GLY A 156 11.45 14.50 8.51
C GLY A 156 11.12 14.80 9.98
N LEU A 157 10.65 16.01 10.26
CA LEU A 157 10.19 16.39 11.61
C LEU A 157 9.00 15.53 12.04
N LEU A 158 8.03 15.30 11.16
CA LEU A 158 6.90 14.42 11.42
C LEU A 158 7.35 13.00 11.74
N ALA A 159 8.38 12.48 11.05
CA ALA A 159 8.93 11.16 11.32
C ALA A 159 9.56 11.08 12.72
N PHE A 160 10.29 12.10 13.18
CA PHE A 160 10.83 12.17 14.55
C PHE A 160 9.73 12.28 15.60
N VAL A 161 8.71 13.11 15.37
CA VAL A 161 7.54 13.20 16.26
C VAL A 161 6.85 11.84 16.37
N THR A 162 6.66 11.17 15.21
CA THR A 162 6.06 9.84 15.17
C THR A 162 6.92 8.79 15.90
N SER A 163 8.25 8.87 15.74
CA SER A 163 9.21 8.04 16.50
C SER A 163 9.00 8.19 18.00
N ALA A 164 8.89 9.42 18.49
CA ALA A 164 8.63 9.70 19.91
C ALA A 164 7.27 9.14 20.38
N LEU A 165 6.23 9.22 19.55
CA LEU A 165 4.91 8.66 19.86
C LEU A 165 4.92 7.14 20.01
N VAL A 166 5.78 6.41 19.32
CA VAL A 166 5.83 4.94 19.37
C VAL A 166 6.92 4.41 20.30
N LEU A 167 7.61 5.27 21.04
CA LEU A 167 8.57 4.85 22.07
C LEU A 167 7.90 3.94 23.10
N GLY A 168 8.54 2.80 23.40
CA GLY A 168 8.01 1.81 24.32
C GLY A 168 6.79 1.05 23.78
N ALA A 169 6.64 0.97 22.44
CA ALA A 169 5.63 0.09 21.83
C ALA A 169 5.83 -1.35 22.30
N PRO A 170 4.73 -2.05 22.69
CA PRO A 170 4.84 -3.42 23.20
C PRO A 170 5.36 -4.36 22.11
N PRO A 171 6.04 -5.46 22.51
CA PRO A 171 6.44 -6.48 21.55
C PRO A 171 5.22 -7.07 20.86
N ALA A 172 5.41 -7.62 19.66
CA ALA A 172 4.34 -8.31 18.94
C ALA A 172 3.91 -9.57 19.68
N GLU A 173 2.61 -9.81 19.73
CA GLU A 173 2.06 -11.02 20.37
C GLU A 173 2.39 -12.25 19.54
N LYS A 174 2.78 -13.32 20.24
CA LYS A 174 2.90 -14.64 19.62
C LYS A 174 1.50 -15.26 19.47
N PRO A 175 1.27 -16.04 18.41
CA PRO A 175 0.03 -16.80 18.30
C PRO A 175 -0.15 -17.67 19.56
N LYS A 176 -1.32 -17.61 20.17
CA LYS A 176 -1.65 -18.42 21.36
C LYS A 176 -1.71 -19.92 21.05
N GLU A 177 -2.09 -20.24 19.81
CA GLU A 177 -2.19 -21.60 19.29
C GLU A 177 -1.36 -21.74 18.00
N ARG A 178 -1.03 -22.98 17.65
CA ARG A 178 -0.41 -23.25 16.35
C ARG A 178 -1.38 -22.86 15.24
N PRO A 179 -0.94 -22.09 14.22
CA PRO A 179 -1.80 -21.70 13.12
C PRO A 179 -2.38 -22.94 12.42
N ARG A 180 -3.71 -22.99 12.27
CA ARG A 180 -4.39 -24.04 11.51
C ARG A 180 -4.61 -23.59 10.08
N GLY A 181 -4.41 -24.50 9.11
CA GLY A 181 -4.59 -24.25 7.69
C GLY A 181 -3.36 -23.65 7.01
N ALA A 182 -3.48 -23.40 5.71
CA ALA A 182 -2.38 -22.95 4.85
C ALA A 182 -2.33 -21.42 4.79
N LEU A 183 -1.12 -20.86 4.85
CA LEU A 183 -0.86 -19.43 4.67
C LEU A 183 -0.86 -19.00 3.19
N TRP A 184 -0.44 -19.91 2.28
CA TRP A 184 -0.22 -19.59 0.87
C TRP A 184 -1.44 -18.99 0.14
N PRO A 185 -2.72 -19.38 0.44
CA PRO A 185 -3.86 -18.77 -0.25
C PRO A 185 -3.99 -17.28 0.04
N PHE A 186 -3.65 -16.87 1.27
CA PHE A 186 -3.67 -15.45 1.66
C PHE A 186 -2.52 -14.67 1.03
N LEU A 187 -1.32 -15.28 0.91
CA LEU A 187 -0.19 -14.68 0.21
C LEU A 187 -0.51 -14.47 -1.26
N LEU A 188 -1.05 -15.50 -1.92
CA LEU A 188 -1.47 -15.41 -3.31
C LEU A 188 -2.60 -14.39 -3.50
N ALA A 189 -3.58 -14.36 -2.58
CA ALA A 189 -4.67 -13.38 -2.62
C ALA A 189 -4.16 -11.94 -2.55
N VAL A 190 -3.19 -11.65 -1.68
CA VAL A 190 -2.58 -10.32 -1.60
C VAL A 190 -1.77 -10.02 -2.85
N GLY A 191 -1.00 -10.97 -3.39
CA GLY A 191 -0.28 -10.80 -4.65
C GLY A 191 -1.22 -10.49 -5.82
N LEU A 192 -2.30 -11.26 -5.98
CA LEU A 192 -3.31 -11.01 -7.02
C LEU A 192 -4.01 -9.66 -6.83
N TYR A 193 -4.35 -9.31 -5.57
CA TYR A 193 -4.99 -8.04 -5.26
C TYR A 193 -4.09 -6.84 -5.60
N THR A 194 -2.84 -6.84 -5.13
CA THR A 194 -1.91 -5.73 -5.38
C THR A 194 -1.53 -5.64 -6.86
N GLY A 195 -1.50 -6.79 -7.54
CA GLY A 195 -1.35 -6.85 -8.99
C GLY A 195 -2.54 -6.26 -9.74
N LEU A 196 -3.76 -6.54 -9.31
CA LEU A 196 -4.99 -5.96 -9.86
C LEU A 196 -5.04 -4.44 -9.64
N GLU A 197 -4.74 -3.99 -8.40
CA GLU A 197 -4.66 -2.57 -8.05
C GLU A 197 -3.61 -1.85 -8.89
N GLY A 198 -2.42 -2.44 -9.00
CA GLY A 198 -1.32 -1.89 -9.79
C GLY A 198 -1.60 -1.88 -11.29
N ALA A 199 -2.22 -2.94 -11.83
CA ALA A 199 -2.58 -3.00 -13.25
C ALA A 199 -3.68 -1.98 -13.59
N LEU A 200 -4.70 -1.83 -12.75
CA LEU A 200 -5.71 -0.77 -12.88
C LEU A 200 -5.05 0.62 -12.90
N ALA A 201 -4.14 0.89 -11.97
CA ALA A 201 -3.46 2.17 -11.88
C ALA A 201 -2.53 2.45 -13.08
N THR A 202 -1.82 1.42 -13.56
CA THR A 202 -0.83 1.57 -14.63
C THR A 202 -1.47 1.68 -16.02
N TRP A 203 -2.49 0.84 -16.30
CA TRP A 203 -3.01 0.64 -17.65
C TRP A 203 -4.33 1.34 -17.93
N ASN A 204 -4.96 2.03 -16.95
CA ASN A 204 -6.24 2.72 -17.15
C ASN A 204 -6.19 3.72 -18.32
N ARG A 205 -5.12 4.50 -18.42
CA ARG A 205 -4.96 5.50 -19.45
C ARG A 205 -4.87 4.88 -20.84
N VAL A 206 -4.10 3.80 -20.98
CA VAL A 206 -3.89 3.12 -22.27
C VAL A 206 -5.21 2.57 -22.82
N TRP A 207 -5.99 1.87 -22.01
CA TRP A 207 -7.26 1.36 -22.50
C TRP A 207 -8.32 2.45 -22.72
N LEU A 208 -8.34 3.53 -21.92
CA LEU A 208 -9.24 4.66 -22.12
C LEU A 208 -8.94 5.38 -23.44
N GLU A 209 -7.66 5.57 -23.75
CA GLU A 209 -7.23 6.10 -25.06
C GLU A 209 -7.63 5.17 -26.22
N ALA A 210 -7.49 3.85 -26.06
CA ALA A 210 -7.92 2.86 -27.03
C ALA A 210 -9.44 2.85 -27.26
N LEU A 211 -10.23 3.35 -26.28
CA LEU A 211 -11.67 3.58 -26.39
C LEU A 211 -12.03 4.97 -26.92
N GLY A 212 -11.04 5.81 -27.25
CA GLY A 212 -11.24 7.15 -27.83
C GLY A 212 -11.35 8.30 -26.83
N HIS A 213 -11.01 8.08 -25.55
CA HIS A 213 -11.01 9.14 -24.54
C HIS A 213 -9.74 9.97 -24.60
N ALA A 214 -9.86 11.26 -24.22
CA ALA A 214 -8.70 12.15 -24.15
C ALA A 214 -7.73 11.74 -23.04
N THR A 215 -6.44 11.83 -23.31
CA THR A 215 -5.33 11.49 -22.41
C THR A 215 -5.44 12.16 -21.02
N ALA A 216 -5.83 13.45 -20.99
CA ALA A 216 -5.99 14.21 -19.75
C ALA A 216 -7.04 13.62 -18.81
N LEU A 217 -8.09 12.99 -19.35
CA LEU A 217 -9.15 12.36 -18.58
C LEU A 217 -8.61 11.14 -17.78
N GLY A 218 -7.68 10.38 -18.36
CA GLY A 218 -7.06 9.24 -17.69
C GLY A 218 -6.37 9.62 -16.38
N GLY A 219 -5.67 10.78 -16.35
CA GLY A 219 -5.05 11.29 -15.13
C GLY A 219 -6.05 11.70 -14.04
N LEU A 220 -7.13 12.38 -14.43
CA LEU A 220 -8.21 12.74 -13.50
C LEU A 220 -8.88 11.50 -12.91
N LEU A 221 -9.22 10.53 -13.75
CA LEU A 221 -9.89 9.30 -13.32
C LEU A 221 -8.97 8.44 -12.44
N LEU A 222 -7.65 8.44 -12.68
CA LEU A 222 -6.68 7.79 -11.79
C LEU A 222 -6.65 8.46 -10.41
N THR A 223 -6.70 9.78 -10.35
CA THR A 223 -6.79 10.51 -9.08
C THR A 223 -8.07 10.14 -8.33
N LEU A 224 -9.20 10.09 -9.02
CA LEU A 224 -10.48 9.64 -8.44
C LEU A 224 -10.43 8.17 -8.00
N TYR A 225 -9.74 7.29 -8.73
CA TYR A 225 -9.53 5.90 -8.33
C TYR A 225 -8.85 5.78 -6.97
N TRP A 226 -7.75 6.52 -6.73
CA TRP A 226 -7.06 6.53 -5.45
C TRP A 226 -7.88 7.16 -4.33
N LEU A 227 -8.63 8.22 -4.62
CA LEU A 227 -9.56 8.83 -3.68
C LEU A 227 -10.66 7.84 -3.28
N PHE A 228 -11.29 7.17 -4.23
CA PHE A 228 -12.31 6.16 -3.97
C PHE A 228 -11.76 4.95 -3.23
N LEU A 229 -10.51 4.55 -3.49
CA LEU A 229 -9.85 3.48 -2.74
C LEU A 229 -9.72 3.86 -1.25
N ALA A 230 -9.33 5.08 -0.95
CA ALA A 230 -9.29 5.59 0.44
C ALA A 230 -10.68 5.67 1.06
N LEU A 231 -11.69 6.16 0.31
CA LEU A 231 -13.08 6.22 0.76
C LEU A 231 -13.66 4.82 1.01
N GLY A 232 -13.35 3.84 0.16
CA GLY A 232 -13.74 2.44 0.35
C GLY A 232 -13.20 1.87 1.65
N ARG A 233 -11.93 2.10 1.96
CA ARG A 233 -11.31 1.72 3.25
C ARG A 233 -12.03 2.35 4.44
N LEU A 234 -12.41 3.60 4.32
CA LEU A 234 -13.06 4.33 5.41
C LEU A 234 -14.52 3.89 5.61
N LEU A 235 -15.31 3.90 4.54
CA LEU A 235 -16.77 3.77 4.61
C LEU A 235 -17.23 2.32 4.69
N LEU A 236 -16.49 1.37 4.10
CA LEU A 236 -16.84 -0.05 4.12
C LEU A 236 -16.24 -0.81 5.33
N ALA A 237 -15.32 -0.21 6.08
CA ALA A 237 -14.60 -0.85 7.19
C ALA A 237 -15.51 -1.64 8.16
N GLY A 238 -16.57 -1.00 8.64
CA GLY A 238 -17.50 -1.62 9.60
C GLY A 238 -18.37 -2.72 8.98
N ARG A 239 -18.71 -2.63 7.69
CA ARG A 239 -19.46 -3.68 6.98
C ARG A 239 -18.60 -4.90 6.73
N VAL A 240 -17.37 -4.69 6.27
CA VAL A 240 -16.40 -5.75 5.98
C VAL A 240 -15.98 -6.48 7.27
N ALA A 241 -15.92 -5.79 8.41
CA ALA A 241 -15.55 -6.39 9.68
C ALA A 241 -16.55 -7.44 10.19
N LYS A 242 -17.83 -7.40 9.76
CA LYS A 242 -18.87 -8.35 10.20
C LYS A 242 -18.67 -9.76 9.65
N ASP A 243 -18.33 -9.87 8.37
CA ASP A 243 -18.04 -11.12 7.68
C ASP A 243 -16.98 -10.84 6.58
N PRO A 244 -15.68 -10.85 6.94
CA PRO A 244 -14.63 -10.36 6.08
C PRO A 244 -14.55 -11.07 4.73
N LEU A 245 -14.49 -12.42 4.71
CA LEU A 245 -14.28 -13.16 3.45
C LEU A 245 -15.49 -13.05 2.52
N ARG A 246 -16.71 -13.13 3.08
CA ARG A 246 -17.94 -12.96 2.30
C ARG A 246 -18.04 -11.54 1.73
N ALA A 247 -17.73 -10.53 2.55
CA ALA A 247 -17.74 -9.15 2.10
C ALA A 247 -16.74 -8.90 0.96
N LEU A 248 -15.48 -9.38 1.09
CA LEU A 248 -14.47 -9.23 0.03
C LEU A 248 -14.92 -9.88 -1.28
N ARG A 249 -15.55 -11.07 -1.21
CA ARG A 249 -16.09 -11.72 -2.41
C ARG A 249 -17.22 -10.91 -3.06
N GLY A 250 -18.13 -10.35 -2.24
CA GLY A 250 -19.18 -9.47 -2.74
C GLY A 250 -18.64 -8.23 -3.43
N LEU A 251 -17.60 -7.60 -2.86
CA LEU A 251 -16.91 -6.46 -3.47
C LEU A 251 -16.24 -6.83 -4.79
N LEU A 252 -15.59 -7.99 -4.87
CA LEU A 252 -14.98 -8.49 -6.11
C LEU A 252 -16.02 -8.78 -7.20
N LEU A 253 -17.21 -9.28 -6.87
CA LEU A 253 -18.30 -9.39 -7.83
C LEU A 253 -18.70 -8.03 -8.40
N GLY A 254 -18.74 -6.99 -7.55
CA GLY A 254 -18.95 -5.62 -8.00
C GLY A 254 -17.84 -5.11 -8.93
N VAL A 255 -16.57 -5.38 -8.60
CA VAL A 255 -15.42 -5.06 -9.47
C VAL A 255 -15.55 -5.76 -10.82
N MET A 256 -15.86 -7.06 -10.84
CA MET A 256 -16.05 -7.82 -12.08
C MET A 256 -17.19 -7.23 -12.92
N GLY A 257 -18.30 -6.84 -12.30
CA GLY A 257 -19.41 -6.17 -12.99
C GLY A 257 -18.98 -4.84 -13.62
N LEU A 258 -18.23 -4.00 -12.90
CA LEU A 258 -17.67 -2.75 -13.43
C LEU A 258 -16.70 -3.00 -14.60
N LEU A 259 -15.85 -4.02 -14.49
CA LEU A 259 -14.89 -4.35 -15.54
C LEU A 259 -15.57 -4.85 -16.81
N LEU A 260 -16.70 -5.56 -16.71
CA LEU A 260 -17.52 -5.90 -17.87
C LEU A 260 -18.13 -4.65 -18.52
N LEU A 261 -18.59 -3.69 -17.73
CA LEU A 261 -19.07 -2.42 -18.27
C LEU A 261 -17.94 -1.61 -18.94
N ASN A 262 -16.71 -1.72 -18.47
CA ASN A 262 -15.56 -0.97 -18.99
C ASN A 262 -15.16 -1.31 -20.43
N PHE A 263 -15.80 -2.30 -21.09
CA PHE A 263 -15.67 -2.51 -22.53
C PHE A 263 -16.40 -1.45 -23.37
N LEU A 264 -17.35 -0.73 -22.78
CA LEU A 264 -18.10 0.33 -23.44
C LEU A 264 -17.48 1.69 -23.14
N PRO A 265 -17.24 2.57 -24.13
CA PRO A 265 -16.58 3.86 -23.92
C PRO A 265 -17.23 4.70 -22.82
N GLN A 266 -18.56 4.79 -22.81
CA GLN A 266 -19.30 5.65 -21.87
C GLN A 266 -19.17 5.16 -20.42
N THR A 267 -19.23 3.85 -20.20
CA THR A 267 -19.20 3.24 -18.86
C THR A 267 -17.78 2.97 -18.39
N ALA A 268 -16.78 2.98 -19.26
CA ALA A 268 -15.36 2.91 -18.88
C ALA A 268 -14.96 4.05 -17.93
N LEU A 269 -15.66 5.19 -17.99
CA LEU A 269 -15.46 6.32 -17.08
C LEU A 269 -15.82 6.00 -15.61
N LEU A 270 -16.54 4.91 -15.37
CA LEU A 270 -16.89 4.45 -14.02
C LEU A 270 -15.76 3.65 -13.34
N PHE A 271 -14.63 3.39 -14.02
CA PHE A 271 -13.57 2.58 -13.45
C PHE A 271 -13.05 3.07 -12.07
N PRO A 272 -13.07 4.36 -11.71
CA PRO A 272 -12.66 4.80 -10.39
C PRO A 272 -13.46 4.14 -9.25
N LEU A 273 -14.72 3.74 -9.50
CA LEU A 273 -15.53 3.01 -8.53
C LEU A 273 -14.92 1.64 -8.17
N ALA A 274 -14.11 1.05 -9.05
CA ALA A 274 -13.35 -0.16 -8.72
C ALA A 274 -12.40 0.09 -7.54
N GLY A 275 -11.81 1.29 -7.44
CA GLY A 275 -11.02 1.69 -6.28
C GLY A 275 -11.82 1.62 -4.98
N PHE A 276 -13.05 2.13 -4.96
CA PHE A 276 -13.92 2.06 -3.78
C PHE A 276 -14.17 0.62 -3.32
N LEU A 277 -14.45 -0.27 -4.26
CA LEU A 277 -14.69 -1.68 -3.97
C LEU A 277 -13.42 -2.44 -3.57
N LEU A 278 -12.28 -2.11 -4.16
CA LEU A 278 -10.99 -2.72 -3.86
C LEU A 278 -10.36 -2.22 -2.55
N GLY A 279 -10.73 -1.03 -2.09
CA GLY A 279 -10.11 -0.37 -0.94
C GLY A 279 -9.92 -1.26 0.29
N PRO A 280 -10.94 -1.99 0.78
CA PRO A 280 -10.81 -2.79 2.00
C PRO A 280 -9.97 -4.06 1.87
N LEU A 281 -9.63 -4.54 0.66
CA LEU A 281 -9.08 -5.88 0.45
C LEU A 281 -7.76 -6.09 1.19
N PHE A 282 -6.78 -5.21 0.96
CA PHE A 282 -5.45 -5.35 1.57
C PHE A 282 -5.52 -5.40 3.11
N SER A 283 -6.12 -4.37 3.70
CA SER A 283 -6.18 -4.23 5.17
C SER A 283 -6.96 -5.36 5.82
N THR A 284 -7.97 -5.89 5.13
CA THR A 284 -8.77 -7.01 5.61
C THR A 284 -7.99 -8.32 5.53
N LEU A 285 -7.32 -8.60 4.41
CA LEU A 285 -6.45 -9.77 4.28
C LEU A 285 -5.30 -9.72 5.30
N PHE A 286 -4.70 -8.54 5.50
CA PHE A 286 -3.69 -8.32 6.54
C PHE A 286 -4.23 -8.68 7.94
N ALA A 287 -5.44 -8.19 8.28
CA ALA A 287 -6.09 -8.45 9.55
C ALA A 287 -6.33 -9.96 9.77
N LEU A 288 -6.82 -10.67 8.74
CA LEU A 288 -7.08 -12.11 8.78
C LEU A 288 -5.79 -12.92 8.97
N VAL A 289 -4.73 -12.56 8.24
CA VAL A 289 -3.42 -13.22 8.37
C VAL A 289 -2.83 -12.98 9.75
N GLN A 290 -2.89 -11.74 10.25
CA GLN A 290 -2.41 -11.42 11.59
C GLN A 290 -3.16 -12.20 12.67
N ALA A 291 -4.50 -12.29 12.56
CA ALA A 291 -5.33 -12.99 13.52
C ALA A 291 -5.03 -14.50 13.58
N ARG A 292 -4.77 -15.10 12.42
CA ARG A 292 -4.65 -16.56 12.28
C ARG A 292 -3.20 -17.05 12.38
N PHE A 293 -2.26 -16.33 11.77
CA PHE A 293 -0.86 -16.76 11.61
C PHE A 293 0.13 -15.94 12.43
N GLY A 294 -0.34 -14.84 13.04
CA GLY A 294 0.45 -13.97 13.87
C GLY A 294 1.37 -13.01 13.08
N HIS A 295 2.15 -12.25 13.84
CA HIS A 295 2.97 -11.14 13.31
C HIS A 295 4.01 -11.58 12.26
N ARG A 296 4.67 -12.73 12.45
CA ARG A 296 5.75 -13.19 11.53
C ARG A 296 5.27 -13.47 10.12
N ALA A 297 4.00 -13.89 9.95
CA ALA A 297 3.43 -14.14 8.63
C ALA A 297 3.23 -12.87 7.79
N LEU A 298 3.14 -11.70 8.43
CA LEU A 298 2.89 -10.43 7.78
C LEU A 298 3.98 -10.03 6.79
N GLY A 299 5.23 -10.39 7.06
CA GLY A 299 6.31 -10.14 6.11
C GLY A 299 6.14 -10.90 4.78
N GLY A 300 5.71 -12.17 4.85
CA GLY A 300 5.37 -12.94 3.65
C GLY A 300 4.28 -12.26 2.83
N LEU A 301 3.28 -11.70 3.50
CA LEU A 301 2.19 -10.96 2.89
C LEU A 301 2.68 -9.69 2.18
N MET A 302 3.62 -8.94 2.82
CA MET A 302 4.24 -7.76 2.20
C MET A 302 5.08 -8.13 0.97
N TYR A 303 5.85 -9.23 1.02
CA TYR A 303 6.62 -9.70 -0.13
C TYR A 303 5.72 -10.15 -1.29
N ALA A 304 4.64 -10.88 -0.99
CA ALA A 304 3.66 -11.27 -1.99
C ALA A 304 3.00 -10.04 -2.63
N GLY A 305 2.67 -9.03 -1.83
CA GLY A 305 2.15 -7.76 -2.31
C GLY A 305 3.12 -7.02 -3.23
N ALA A 306 4.39 -6.92 -2.85
CA ALA A 306 5.43 -6.30 -3.68
C ALA A 306 5.64 -7.05 -5.01
N ALA A 307 5.67 -8.38 -4.97
CA ALA A 307 5.76 -9.20 -6.17
C ALA A 307 4.54 -9.00 -7.09
N GLY A 308 3.33 -9.03 -6.54
CA GLY A 308 2.10 -8.84 -7.30
C GLY A 308 2.04 -7.49 -7.99
N SER A 309 2.30 -6.41 -7.25
CA SER A 309 2.26 -5.04 -7.77
C SER A 309 3.33 -4.74 -8.83
N THR A 310 4.39 -5.55 -8.91
CA THR A 310 5.46 -5.38 -9.90
C THR A 310 5.26 -6.31 -11.10
N LEU A 311 5.05 -7.61 -10.85
CA LEU A 311 5.03 -8.62 -11.92
C LEU A 311 3.74 -8.55 -12.74
N ILE A 312 2.58 -8.40 -12.09
CA ILE A 312 1.28 -8.48 -12.79
C ILE A 312 1.09 -7.31 -13.75
N PRO A 313 1.33 -6.03 -13.37
CA PRO A 313 1.26 -4.95 -14.35
C PRO A 313 2.23 -5.14 -15.53
N GLY A 314 3.41 -5.72 -15.29
CA GLY A 314 4.36 -6.06 -16.35
C GLY A 314 3.80 -7.09 -17.34
N LEU A 315 3.05 -8.10 -16.88
CA LEU A 315 2.41 -9.07 -17.76
C LEU A 315 1.31 -8.44 -18.65
N PHE A 316 0.67 -7.39 -18.15
CA PHE A 316 -0.35 -6.66 -18.93
C PHE A 316 0.23 -5.93 -20.16
N ALA A 317 1.54 -5.65 -20.18
CA ALA A 317 2.21 -5.14 -21.38
C ALA A 317 2.15 -6.10 -22.59
N LEU A 318 1.84 -7.38 -22.35
CA LEU A 318 1.67 -8.40 -23.40
C LEU A 318 0.24 -8.44 -23.96
N LEU A 319 -0.71 -7.74 -23.36
CA LEU A 319 -2.09 -7.70 -23.81
C LEU A 319 -2.32 -6.61 -24.84
N PRO A 320 -3.22 -6.80 -25.81
CA PRO A 320 -3.70 -5.69 -26.64
C PRO A 320 -4.47 -4.67 -25.79
N ASP A 321 -4.37 -3.39 -26.10
CA ASP A 321 -4.91 -2.29 -25.29
C ASP A 321 -6.41 -2.47 -24.95
N ARG A 322 -7.22 -2.89 -25.93
CA ARG A 322 -8.65 -3.20 -25.73
C ARG A 322 -8.89 -4.48 -24.93
N GLY A 323 -7.88 -5.34 -24.77
CA GLY A 323 -7.93 -6.58 -23.98
C GLY A 323 -7.67 -6.36 -22.49
N ILE A 324 -7.18 -5.17 -22.10
CA ILE A 324 -6.84 -4.86 -20.70
C ILE A 324 -8.02 -5.11 -19.74
N PRO A 325 -9.27 -4.65 -19.99
CA PRO A 325 -10.39 -4.95 -19.10
C PRO A 325 -10.67 -6.45 -18.93
N LEU A 326 -10.46 -7.26 -19.97
CA LEU A 326 -10.62 -8.72 -19.90
C LEU A 326 -9.55 -9.35 -18.99
N GLY A 327 -8.29 -8.91 -19.10
CA GLY A 327 -7.21 -9.34 -18.22
C GLY A 327 -7.49 -8.99 -16.75
N LEU A 328 -7.97 -7.77 -16.49
CA LEU A 328 -8.38 -7.32 -15.16
C LEU A 328 -9.55 -8.14 -14.62
N PHE A 329 -10.54 -8.45 -15.47
CA PHE A 329 -11.66 -9.31 -15.10
C PHE A 329 -11.18 -10.72 -14.73
N ALA A 330 -10.33 -11.34 -15.56
CA ALA A 330 -9.78 -12.67 -15.30
C ALA A 330 -8.99 -12.71 -13.98
N LEU A 331 -8.21 -11.67 -13.71
CA LEU A 331 -7.47 -11.54 -12.45
C LEU A 331 -8.41 -11.39 -11.24
N SER A 332 -9.48 -10.59 -11.39
CA SER A 332 -10.51 -10.43 -10.35
C SER A 332 -11.25 -11.74 -10.08
N LEU A 333 -11.55 -12.51 -11.13
CA LEU A 333 -12.18 -13.83 -11.04
C LEU A 333 -11.25 -14.83 -10.33
N ALA A 334 -9.96 -14.86 -10.69
CA ALA A 334 -8.97 -15.71 -10.01
C ALA A 334 -8.89 -15.41 -8.51
N LEU A 335 -8.85 -14.13 -8.14
CA LEU A 335 -8.86 -13.69 -6.74
C LEU A 335 -10.17 -14.08 -6.03
N TYR A 336 -11.32 -13.92 -6.68
CA TYR A 336 -12.62 -14.34 -6.13
C TYR A 336 -12.67 -15.85 -5.86
N LEU A 337 -12.24 -16.67 -6.83
CA LEU A 337 -12.23 -18.13 -6.67
C LEU A 337 -11.28 -18.58 -5.57
N LEU A 338 -10.12 -17.95 -5.46
CA LEU A 338 -9.15 -18.22 -4.39
C LEU A 338 -9.74 -17.92 -3.01
N LEU A 339 -10.39 -16.77 -2.83
CA LEU A 339 -11.02 -16.41 -1.56
C LEU A 339 -12.21 -17.32 -1.22
N ARG A 340 -12.95 -17.79 -2.22
CA ARG A 340 -14.00 -18.80 -2.03
C ARG A 340 -13.44 -20.14 -1.57
N GLY A 341 -12.27 -20.54 -2.07
CA GLY A 341 -11.55 -21.74 -1.62
C GLY A 341 -11.07 -21.60 -0.17
N ALA A 342 -10.42 -20.48 0.14
CA ALA A 342 -9.91 -20.18 1.47
C ALA A 342 -11.02 -20.17 2.56
N GLU A 343 -12.21 -19.66 2.25
CA GLU A 343 -13.35 -19.69 3.17
C GLU A 343 -13.79 -21.13 3.52
N ARG A 344 -13.83 -22.03 2.53
CA ARG A 344 -14.18 -23.43 2.77
C ARG A 344 -13.17 -24.14 3.67
N GLU A 345 -11.89 -23.80 3.57
CA GLU A 345 -10.85 -24.33 4.47
C GLU A 345 -10.96 -23.74 5.88
N VAL A 346 -11.37 -22.46 5.99
CA VAL A 346 -11.57 -21.79 7.29
C VAL A 346 -12.76 -22.40 8.05
N VAL A 347 -13.83 -22.74 7.34
CA VAL A 347 -15.05 -23.35 7.95
C VAL A 347 -14.83 -24.81 8.35
N ARG A 348 -13.91 -25.52 7.69
CA ARG A 348 -13.60 -26.94 7.96
C ARG A 348 -12.54 -27.13 9.06
N ALA A 349 -11.78 -26.10 9.43
CA ALA A 349 -10.72 -26.11 10.43
C ALA A 349 -11.18 -25.58 11.80
#